data_f8b29059a6f881c677b4b74700f4a3ff
#
_entry.id   f8b29059a6f881c677b4b74700f4a3ff
#
_cell.length_a   1.000
_cell.length_b   1.000
_cell.length_c   1.000
_cell.angle_alpha   90.00
_cell.angle_beta   90.00
_cell.angle_gamma   90.00
#
_symmetry.space_group_name_H-M   'P 1'
#
loop_
_entity.id
_entity.type
_entity.pdbx_description
1 polymer ?
#
loop_
_entity_poly.entity_id
_entity_poly.type
_entity_poly.pdbx_seq_one_letter_code
_entity_poly.pdbx_strand_id
1 'polypeptide(L)'
;MNDLVFIGSVDDEPYTTDKIISDYSGNSLHAVKNLIYQHKADFEEYGILSFEMTKLDGRGRPRKTYHLNEMQATLLMTYLDNTEQVREFKKRLVRAFFQMRDEKLKQVRNRAVGIPHRRTLTDAIQQWQYGNRWSYKTVTDLLLKQVTSMNAKQLKTSRHVKNAMDGLTTIEQAKYQQLENIVTGFIGLNKTYDQIKGVLLLTSEVV
;
A
#
# COMPACT_ATOMS: atom_id res chain seq x y z
N MET A 1 -6.19 8.43 9.55
CA MET A 1 -6.10 7.15 8.82
C MET A 1 -7.42 6.91 8.12
N ASN A 2 -7.42 6.48 6.87
CA ASN A 2 -8.67 6.33 6.13
C ASN A 2 -9.17 4.89 6.33
N ASP A 3 -10.08 4.69 7.30
CA ASP A 3 -10.56 3.37 7.70
C ASP A 3 -11.73 2.85 6.83
N LEU A 4 -12.05 3.58 5.74
CA LEU A 4 -13.20 3.25 4.89
C LEU A 4 -12.82 2.53 3.60
N VAL A 5 -11.60 2.72 3.10
CA VAL A 5 -11.12 2.17 1.85
C VAL A 5 -9.73 1.58 2.04
N PHE A 6 -9.49 0.42 1.46
CA PHE A 6 -8.25 -0.33 1.56
C PHE A 6 -7.66 -0.58 0.17
N ILE A 7 -6.37 -0.91 0.16
CA ILE A 7 -5.67 -1.39 -1.00
C ILE A 7 -4.74 -2.52 -0.56
N GLY A 8 -4.77 -3.64 -1.24
CA GLY A 8 -3.94 -4.81 -0.88
C GLY A 8 -2.50 -4.67 -1.40
N SER A 9 -2.34 -4.17 -2.62
CA SER A 9 -1.06 -3.97 -3.29
C SER A 9 -1.12 -2.75 -4.19
N VAL A 10 0.04 -2.21 -4.60
CA VAL A 10 0.10 -1.06 -5.54
C VAL A 10 -0.61 -1.36 -6.86
N ASP A 11 -0.64 -2.62 -7.27
CA ASP A 11 -1.30 -3.07 -8.50
C ASP A 11 -2.80 -3.37 -8.31
N ASP A 12 -3.28 -3.51 -7.06
CA ASP A 12 -4.67 -3.79 -6.75
C ASP A 12 -5.53 -2.51 -6.81
N GLU A 13 -6.83 -2.68 -7.10
CA GLU A 13 -7.79 -1.57 -7.02
C GLU A 13 -8.17 -1.29 -5.56
N PRO A 14 -8.42 -0.01 -5.21
CA PRO A 14 -8.99 0.34 -3.91
C PRO A 14 -10.36 -0.32 -3.71
N TYR A 15 -10.62 -0.84 -2.51
CA TYR A 15 -11.90 -1.48 -2.18
C TYR A 15 -12.38 -1.08 -0.78
N THR A 16 -13.67 -1.24 -0.55
CA THR A 16 -14.31 -1.21 0.77
C THR A 16 -15.00 -2.54 1.04
N THR A 17 -15.59 -2.72 2.23
CA THR A 17 -16.30 -3.95 2.58
C THR A 17 -17.76 -3.70 2.95
N ASP A 18 -18.60 -4.74 2.79
CA ASP A 18 -19.99 -4.73 3.24
C ASP A 18 -20.11 -4.44 4.73
N LYS A 19 -19.13 -4.88 5.52
CA LYS A 19 -19.06 -4.62 6.95
C LYS A 19 -18.84 -3.13 7.25
N ILE A 20 -17.89 -2.48 6.57
CA ILE A 20 -17.66 -1.05 6.75
C ILE A 20 -18.88 -0.24 6.34
N ILE A 21 -19.50 -0.59 5.21
CA ILE A 21 -20.72 0.08 4.77
C ILE A 21 -21.82 -0.07 5.83
N SER A 22 -21.98 -1.25 6.43
CA SER A 22 -22.91 -1.47 7.54
C SER A 22 -22.57 -0.61 8.75
N ASP A 23 -21.34 -0.67 9.24
CA ASP A 23 -20.90 -0.01 10.48
C ASP A 23 -21.06 1.53 10.41
N TYR A 24 -20.80 2.13 9.24
CA TYR A 24 -20.83 3.58 9.08
C TYR A 24 -22.15 4.14 8.52
N SER A 25 -22.94 3.35 7.78
CA SER A 25 -24.22 3.79 7.24
C SER A 25 -25.38 3.66 8.22
N GLY A 26 -25.19 2.92 9.33
CA GLY A 26 -26.26 2.58 10.28
C GLY A 26 -27.21 1.49 9.77
N ASN A 27 -26.96 0.92 8.61
CA ASN A 27 -27.72 -0.22 8.11
C ASN A 27 -27.19 -1.53 8.71
N SER A 28 -28.07 -2.50 8.98
CA SER A 28 -27.58 -3.81 9.45
C SER A 28 -26.75 -4.52 8.37
N LEU A 29 -25.75 -5.28 8.78
CA LEU A 29 -24.93 -6.08 7.86
C LEU A 29 -25.79 -7.06 7.03
N HIS A 30 -26.89 -7.54 7.61
CA HIS A 30 -27.85 -8.40 6.91
C HIS A 30 -28.54 -7.65 5.78
N ALA A 31 -29.02 -6.43 6.03
CA ALA A 31 -29.64 -5.59 5.01
C ALA A 31 -28.69 -5.27 3.86
N VAL A 32 -27.44 -4.87 4.18
CA VAL A 32 -26.40 -4.60 3.17
C VAL A 32 -26.11 -5.84 2.33
N LYS A 33 -25.97 -7.01 2.95
CA LYS A 33 -25.74 -8.28 2.24
C LYS A 33 -26.93 -8.69 1.37
N ASN A 34 -28.16 -8.46 1.84
CA ASN A 34 -29.35 -8.74 1.05
C ASN A 34 -29.41 -7.88 -0.22
N LEU A 35 -29.07 -6.58 -0.14
CA LEU A 35 -28.98 -5.72 -1.31
C LEU A 35 -27.95 -6.25 -2.31
N ILE A 36 -26.77 -6.63 -1.84
CA ILE A 36 -25.74 -7.21 -2.70
C ILE A 36 -26.23 -8.51 -3.34
N TYR A 37 -26.92 -9.36 -2.59
CA TYR A 37 -27.43 -10.63 -3.10
C TYR A 37 -28.55 -10.45 -4.13
N GLN A 38 -29.52 -9.56 -3.84
CA GLN A 38 -30.65 -9.27 -4.73
C GLN A 38 -30.22 -8.67 -6.06
N HIS A 39 -29.19 -7.82 -6.03
CA HIS A 39 -28.69 -7.11 -7.21
C HIS A 39 -27.32 -7.64 -7.67
N LYS A 40 -27.04 -8.91 -7.41
CA LYS A 40 -25.73 -9.50 -7.69
C LYS A 40 -25.27 -9.31 -9.14
N ALA A 41 -26.18 -9.47 -10.10
CA ALA A 41 -25.88 -9.32 -11.52
C ALA A 41 -25.41 -7.89 -11.84
N ASP A 42 -26.04 -6.87 -11.25
CA ASP A 42 -25.66 -5.46 -11.45
C ASP A 42 -24.25 -5.18 -10.90
N PHE A 43 -23.89 -5.79 -9.77
CA PHE A 43 -22.55 -5.66 -9.20
C PHE A 43 -21.47 -6.34 -10.07
N GLU A 44 -21.81 -7.49 -10.67
CA GLU A 44 -20.89 -8.27 -11.51
C GLU A 44 -20.60 -7.57 -12.86
N GLU A 45 -21.45 -6.63 -13.31
CA GLU A 45 -21.17 -5.76 -14.47
C GLU A 45 -19.96 -4.84 -14.24
N TYR A 46 -19.68 -4.47 -12.98
CA TYR A 46 -18.56 -3.62 -12.60
C TYR A 46 -17.33 -4.38 -12.10
N GLY A 47 -17.25 -5.68 -12.37
CA GLY A 47 -16.13 -6.54 -12.04
C GLY A 47 -16.50 -7.71 -11.14
N ILE A 48 -15.52 -8.54 -10.84
CA ILE A 48 -15.72 -9.74 -10.01
C ILE A 48 -16.10 -9.31 -8.59
N LEU A 49 -17.25 -9.80 -8.12
CA LEU A 49 -17.67 -9.60 -6.73
C LEU A 49 -16.90 -10.55 -5.81
N SER A 50 -15.73 -10.09 -5.36
CA SER A 50 -14.84 -10.87 -4.50
C SER A 50 -15.31 -10.89 -3.05
N PHE A 51 -14.88 -11.90 -2.29
CA PHE A 51 -15.19 -12.02 -0.87
C PHE A 51 -14.10 -12.77 -0.11
N GLU A 52 -14.01 -12.49 1.17
CA GLU A 52 -13.18 -13.21 2.12
C GLU A 52 -14.04 -14.04 3.06
N MET A 53 -13.54 -15.23 3.46
CA MET A 53 -14.16 -16.09 4.45
C MET A 53 -13.35 -16.05 5.74
N THR A 54 -13.85 -15.35 6.74
CA THR A 54 -13.19 -15.24 8.04
C THR A 54 -13.76 -16.28 9.00
N LYS A 55 -12.91 -17.15 9.54
CA LYS A 55 -13.27 -18.03 10.65
C LYS A 55 -13.37 -17.21 11.93
N LEU A 56 -14.47 -17.36 12.64
CA LEU A 56 -14.61 -16.81 13.99
C LEU A 56 -13.92 -17.76 14.98
N ASP A 57 -13.29 -17.19 16.01
CA ASP A 57 -12.76 -17.98 17.12
C ASP A 57 -13.91 -18.73 17.81
N GLY A 58 -13.92 -20.09 17.68
CA GLY A 58 -14.93 -20.94 18.26
C GLY A 58 -15.73 -21.76 17.25
N ARG A 59 -16.82 -22.43 17.72
CA ARG A 59 -17.76 -23.21 16.90
C ARG A 59 -18.72 -22.26 16.19
N GLY A 60 -18.46 -21.95 14.93
CA GLY A 60 -19.34 -21.11 14.13
C GLY A 60 -19.08 -21.27 12.63
N ARG A 61 -20.11 -20.96 11.80
CA ARG A 61 -19.97 -20.92 10.35
C ARG A 61 -19.04 -19.75 9.98
N PRO A 62 -18.06 -19.93 9.08
CA PRO A 62 -17.24 -18.84 8.58
C PRO A 62 -18.08 -17.69 8.07
N ARG A 63 -17.68 -16.47 8.40
CA ARG A 63 -18.38 -15.26 7.97
C ARG A 63 -17.84 -14.82 6.61
N LYS A 64 -18.75 -14.60 5.67
CA LYS A 64 -18.45 -14.07 4.36
C LYS A 64 -18.44 -12.53 4.44
N THR A 65 -17.36 -11.88 3.97
CA THR A 65 -17.23 -10.42 3.85
C THR A 65 -16.98 -10.10 2.39
N TYR A 66 -17.84 -9.29 1.76
CA TYR A 66 -17.67 -8.86 0.38
C TYR A 66 -16.70 -7.70 0.29
N HIS A 67 -15.85 -7.74 -0.72
CA HIS A 67 -14.98 -6.64 -1.13
C HIS A 67 -15.60 -5.96 -2.35
N LEU A 68 -15.84 -4.67 -2.24
CA LEU A 68 -16.49 -3.86 -3.26
C LEU A 68 -15.50 -2.83 -3.79
N ASN A 69 -15.24 -2.84 -5.10
CA ASN A 69 -14.45 -1.80 -5.75
C ASN A 69 -15.21 -0.45 -5.75
N GLU A 70 -14.59 0.61 -6.27
CA GLU A 70 -15.17 1.97 -6.26
C GLU A 70 -16.55 2.00 -6.95
N MET A 71 -16.70 1.34 -8.11
CA MET A 71 -17.96 1.31 -8.86
C MET A 71 -19.03 0.50 -8.14
N GLN A 72 -18.68 -0.68 -7.63
CA GLN A 72 -19.59 -1.53 -6.85
C GLN A 72 -20.04 -0.85 -5.55
N ALA A 73 -19.12 -0.21 -4.84
CA ALA A 73 -19.46 0.56 -3.64
C ALA A 73 -20.38 1.75 -3.97
N THR A 74 -20.13 2.44 -5.07
CA THR A 74 -20.97 3.53 -5.55
C THR A 74 -22.36 3.03 -5.91
N LEU A 75 -22.47 1.91 -6.62
CA LEU A 75 -23.75 1.28 -6.94
C LEU A 75 -24.51 0.90 -5.66
N LEU A 76 -23.88 0.23 -4.70
CA LEU A 76 -24.51 -0.10 -3.42
C LEU A 76 -25.05 1.16 -2.70
N MET A 77 -24.29 2.25 -2.71
CA MET A 77 -24.75 3.51 -2.13
C MET A 77 -26.03 4.05 -2.79
N THR A 78 -26.29 3.76 -4.06
CA THR A 78 -27.55 4.18 -4.72
C THR A 78 -28.75 3.40 -4.22
N TYR A 79 -28.54 2.17 -3.74
CA TYR A 79 -29.61 1.32 -3.17
C TYR A 79 -29.90 1.61 -1.70
N LEU A 80 -29.01 2.32 -1.00
CA LEU A 80 -29.24 2.70 0.40
C LEU A 80 -30.15 3.94 0.50
N ASP A 81 -31.05 3.93 1.48
CA ASP A 81 -31.88 5.10 1.81
C ASP A 81 -31.04 6.36 2.07
N ASN A 82 -31.61 7.53 1.77
CA ASN A 82 -30.91 8.80 1.93
C ASN A 82 -31.17 9.45 3.31
N THR A 83 -31.03 8.69 4.40
CA THR A 83 -30.99 9.26 5.75
C THR A 83 -29.82 10.23 5.91
N GLU A 84 -29.83 11.09 6.90
CA GLU A 84 -28.75 12.04 7.16
C GLU A 84 -27.42 11.30 7.40
N GLN A 85 -27.42 10.25 8.19
CA GLN A 85 -26.26 9.39 8.47
C GLN A 85 -25.70 8.76 7.19
N VAL A 86 -26.58 8.22 6.33
CA VAL A 86 -26.16 7.61 5.06
C VAL A 86 -25.60 8.66 4.10
N ARG A 87 -26.17 9.87 4.04
CA ARG A 87 -25.60 10.95 3.21
C ARG A 87 -24.21 11.37 3.65
N GLU A 88 -23.98 11.52 4.95
CA GLU A 88 -22.63 11.84 5.47
C GLU A 88 -21.65 10.71 5.21
N PHE A 89 -22.06 9.46 5.40
CA PHE A 89 -21.24 8.30 5.05
C PHE A 89 -20.88 8.28 3.55
N LYS A 90 -21.86 8.48 2.64
CA LYS A 90 -21.64 8.55 1.19
C LYS A 90 -20.57 9.58 0.82
N LYS A 91 -20.65 10.80 1.38
CA LYS A 91 -19.65 11.86 1.15
C LYS A 91 -18.25 11.44 1.63
N ARG A 92 -18.17 10.81 2.80
CA ARG A 92 -16.89 10.33 3.36
C ARG A 92 -16.29 9.21 2.52
N LEU A 93 -17.11 8.25 2.08
CA LEU A 93 -16.67 7.12 1.29
C LEU A 93 -16.15 7.57 -0.09
N VAL A 94 -16.87 8.47 -0.77
CA VAL A 94 -16.44 9.06 -2.04
C VAL A 94 -15.07 9.75 -1.88
N ARG A 95 -14.91 10.60 -0.86
CA ARG A 95 -13.62 11.26 -0.59
C ARG A 95 -12.51 10.24 -0.34
N ALA A 96 -12.81 9.15 0.39
CA ALA A 96 -11.86 8.11 0.70
C ALA A 96 -11.35 7.38 -0.56
N PHE A 97 -12.22 7.04 -1.50
CA PHE A 97 -11.83 6.44 -2.78
C PHE A 97 -10.97 7.39 -3.61
N PHE A 98 -11.35 8.66 -3.73
CA PHE A 98 -10.55 9.66 -4.46
C PHE A 98 -9.16 9.83 -3.84
N GLN A 99 -9.06 9.95 -2.52
CA GLN A 99 -7.78 10.06 -1.83
C GLN A 99 -6.89 8.84 -2.05
N MET A 100 -7.47 7.63 -1.92
CA MET A 100 -6.72 6.39 -2.12
C MET A 100 -6.26 6.25 -3.58
N ARG A 101 -7.08 6.63 -4.56
CA ARG A 101 -6.72 6.63 -5.97
C ARG A 101 -5.58 7.61 -6.26
N ASP A 102 -5.65 8.83 -5.72
CA ASP A 102 -4.61 9.84 -5.88
C ASP A 102 -3.28 9.39 -5.26
N GLU A 103 -3.33 8.78 -4.06
CA GLU A 103 -2.15 8.17 -3.43
C GLU A 103 -1.55 7.05 -4.30
N LYS A 104 -2.39 6.15 -4.81
CA LYS A 104 -1.96 5.09 -5.71
C LYS A 104 -1.26 5.66 -6.95
N LEU A 105 -1.84 6.66 -7.60
CA LEU A 105 -1.24 7.32 -8.77
C LEU A 105 0.11 7.97 -8.43
N LYS A 106 0.23 8.60 -7.26
CA LYS A 106 1.51 9.15 -6.77
C LYS A 106 2.54 8.04 -6.57
N GLN A 107 2.16 6.93 -5.94
CA GLN A 107 3.06 5.78 -5.72
C GLN A 107 3.54 5.18 -7.04
N VAL A 108 2.66 4.92 -8.00
CA VAL A 108 3.00 4.40 -9.33
C VAL A 108 3.97 5.34 -10.05
N ARG A 109 3.69 6.64 -10.04
CA ARG A 109 4.57 7.65 -10.64
C ARG A 109 5.94 7.69 -9.97
N ASN A 110 6.00 7.72 -8.64
CA ASN A 110 7.26 7.73 -7.90
C ASN A 110 8.07 6.45 -8.16
N ARG A 111 7.40 5.30 -8.27
CA ARG A 111 8.05 4.04 -8.64
C ARG A 111 8.65 4.10 -10.05
N ALA A 112 7.92 4.64 -11.02
CA ALA A 112 8.41 4.81 -12.38
C ALA A 112 9.64 5.72 -12.45
N VAL A 113 9.66 6.81 -11.66
CA VAL A 113 10.83 7.70 -11.53
C VAL A 113 11.98 7.00 -10.81
N GLY A 114 11.71 6.15 -9.83
CA GLY A 114 12.72 5.43 -9.06
C GLY A 114 13.45 4.33 -9.84
N ILE A 115 12.87 3.79 -10.92
CA ILE A 115 13.49 2.71 -11.70
C ILE A 115 14.86 3.13 -12.30
N PRO A 116 15.00 4.28 -12.97
CA PRO A 116 16.30 4.75 -13.46
C PRO A 116 17.33 4.91 -12.34
N HIS A 117 16.96 5.53 -11.21
CA HIS A 117 17.86 5.69 -10.05
C HIS A 117 18.36 4.35 -9.52
N ARG A 118 17.48 3.36 -9.41
CA ARG A 118 17.86 2.04 -8.94
C ARG A 118 18.81 1.31 -9.91
N ARG A 119 18.65 1.49 -11.22
CA ARG A 119 19.61 0.97 -12.20
C ARG A 119 20.97 1.61 -12.00
N THR A 120 21.02 2.95 -11.83
CA THR A 120 22.26 3.67 -11.56
C THR A 120 22.98 3.17 -10.30
N LEU A 121 22.26 2.95 -9.19
CA LEU A 121 22.83 2.35 -7.98
C LEU A 121 23.33 0.93 -8.24
N THR A 122 22.58 0.12 -8.98
CA THR A 122 22.96 -1.24 -9.32
C THR A 122 24.24 -1.29 -10.14
N ASP A 123 24.35 -0.43 -11.16
CA ASP A 123 25.53 -0.30 -11.99
C ASP A 123 26.75 0.19 -11.19
N ALA A 124 26.54 1.15 -10.29
CA ALA A 124 27.59 1.63 -9.39
C ALA A 124 28.09 0.52 -8.46
N ILE A 125 27.19 -0.28 -7.86
CA ILE A 125 27.57 -1.41 -7.00
C ILE A 125 28.36 -2.46 -7.78
N GLN A 126 28.01 -2.71 -9.04
CA GLN A 126 28.71 -3.66 -9.90
C GLN A 126 30.16 -3.24 -10.17
N GLN A 127 30.40 -1.94 -10.30
CA GLN A 127 31.72 -1.36 -10.55
C GLN A 127 32.47 -0.98 -9.27
N TRP A 128 31.85 -1.17 -8.11
CA TRP A 128 32.41 -0.74 -6.83
C TRP A 128 33.59 -1.61 -6.41
N GLN A 129 34.75 -0.99 -6.16
CA GLN A 129 35.98 -1.68 -5.76
C GLN A 129 35.80 -2.58 -4.50
N TYR A 130 34.98 -2.18 -3.58
CA TYR A 130 34.67 -2.93 -2.33
C TYR A 130 33.40 -3.77 -2.48
N GLY A 131 32.82 -3.86 -3.69
CA GLY A 131 31.62 -4.61 -3.96
C GLY A 131 31.87 -6.12 -3.94
N ASN A 132 30.85 -6.86 -3.50
CA ASN A 132 30.81 -8.32 -3.53
C ASN A 132 29.40 -8.81 -3.85
N ARG A 133 29.19 -10.11 -3.98
CA ARG A 133 27.89 -10.72 -4.31
C ARG A 133 26.75 -10.34 -3.36
N TRP A 134 27.04 -9.89 -2.16
CA TRP A 134 26.06 -9.51 -1.14
C TRP A 134 25.76 -8.01 -1.11
N SER A 135 26.56 -7.19 -1.80
CA SER A 135 26.50 -5.72 -1.72
C SER A 135 25.14 -5.18 -2.10
N TYR A 136 24.48 -5.74 -3.14
CA TYR A 136 23.12 -5.32 -3.51
C TYR A 136 22.13 -5.47 -2.35
N LYS A 137 22.14 -6.64 -1.70
CA LYS A 137 21.26 -6.91 -0.56
C LYS A 137 21.60 -6.01 0.62
N THR A 138 22.90 -5.90 0.95
CA THR A 138 23.38 -5.16 2.12
C THR A 138 23.08 -3.67 1.99
N VAL A 139 23.33 -3.08 0.82
CA VAL A 139 23.02 -1.66 0.54
C VAL A 139 21.51 -1.44 0.53
N THR A 140 20.72 -2.30 -0.12
CA THR A 140 19.26 -2.20 -0.12
C THR A 140 18.70 -2.27 1.31
N ASP A 141 19.15 -3.22 2.12
CA ASP A 141 18.69 -3.37 3.51
C ASP A 141 19.14 -2.16 4.37
N LEU A 142 20.31 -1.58 4.12
CA LEU A 142 20.75 -0.36 4.77
C LEU A 142 19.81 0.82 4.45
N LEU A 143 19.52 1.05 3.18
CA LEU A 143 18.61 2.12 2.74
C LEU A 143 17.20 1.95 3.31
N LEU A 144 16.65 0.74 3.25
CA LEU A 144 15.32 0.44 3.81
C LEU A 144 15.28 0.67 5.32
N LYS A 145 16.32 0.28 6.05
CA LYS A 145 16.40 0.53 7.50
C LYS A 145 16.44 2.02 7.84
N GLN A 146 17.11 2.83 7.04
CA GLN A 146 17.16 4.29 7.24
C GLN A 146 15.80 4.95 7.01
N VAL A 147 14.97 4.38 6.14
CA VAL A 147 13.67 4.94 5.78
C VAL A 147 12.53 4.41 6.65
N THR A 148 12.56 3.10 6.95
CA THR A 148 11.43 2.40 7.57
C THR A 148 11.76 1.73 8.90
N SER A 149 13.02 1.78 9.35
CA SER A 149 13.57 1.01 10.47
C SER A 149 13.52 -0.52 10.28
N MET A 150 13.16 -1.00 9.08
CA MET A 150 13.00 -2.41 8.74
C MET A 150 13.90 -2.80 7.57
N ASN A 151 14.39 -4.05 7.56
CA ASN A 151 15.01 -4.62 6.36
C ASN A 151 13.94 -5.09 5.35
N ALA A 152 14.36 -5.50 4.15
CA ALA A 152 13.46 -5.93 3.08
C ALA A 152 12.53 -7.10 3.51
N LYS A 153 13.03 -8.06 4.30
CA LYS A 153 12.22 -9.20 4.77
C LYS A 153 11.17 -8.76 5.78
N GLN A 154 11.56 -7.95 6.76
CA GLN A 154 10.67 -7.41 7.79
C GLN A 154 9.58 -6.55 7.17
N LEU A 155 9.94 -5.67 6.23
CA LEU A 155 9.00 -4.79 5.54
C LEU A 155 7.95 -5.58 4.75
N LYS A 156 8.37 -6.61 4.00
CA LYS A 156 7.44 -7.50 3.28
C LYS A 156 6.44 -8.17 4.21
N THR A 157 6.91 -8.70 5.34
CA THR A 157 6.05 -9.38 6.30
C THR A 157 5.11 -8.42 7.00
N SER A 158 5.62 -7.27 7.46
CA SER A 158 4.84 -6.27 8.20
C SER A 158 3.74 -5.61 7.36
N ARG A 159 4.03 -5.36 6.07
CA ARG A 159 3.11 -4.67 5.16
C ARG A 159 2.41 -5.59 4.16
N HIS A 160 2.58 -6.91 4.30
CA HIS A 160 1.95 -7.95 3.47
C HIS A 160 2.15 -7.76 1.96
N VAL A 161 3.36 -7.33 1.55
CA VAL A 161 3.69 -7.07 0.14
C VAL A 161 4.68 -8.09 -0.43
N LYS A 162 4.58 -8.37 -1.74
CA LYS A 162 5.50 -9.29 -2.43
C LYS A 162 6.89 -8.69 -2.62
N ASN A 163 6.95 -7.39 -2.93
CA ASN A 163 8.20 -6.65 -3.11
C ASN A 163 8.31 -5.55 -2.05
N ALA A 164 9.47 -5.40 -1.41
CA ALA A 164 9.71 -4.40 -0.37
C ALA A 164 9.48 -2.95 -0.85
N MET A 165 9.79 -2.67 -2.12
CA MET A 165 9.57 -1.33 -2.70
C MET A 165 8.09 -0.97 -2.80
N ASP A 166 7.21 -1.95 -3.00
CA ASP A 166 5.77 -1.75 -3.08
C ASP A 166 5.13 -1.45 -1.71
N GLY A 167 5.86 -1.81 -0.64
CA GLY A 167 5.46 -1.50 0.72
C GLY A 167 5.80 -0.09 1.19
N LEU A 168 6.55 0.69 0.44
CA LEU A 168 6.92 2.06 0.83
C LEU A 168 5.78 3.04 0.57
N THR A 169 5.52 3.92 1.53
CA THR A 169 4.64 5.08 1.34
C THR A 169 5.28 6.09 0.38
N THR A 170 4.50 7.04 -0.14
CA THR A 170 5.00 8.10 -1.04
C THR A 170 6.17 8.89 -0.44
N ILE A 171 6.10 9.20 0.86
CA ILE A 171 7.16 9.92 1.59
C ILE A 171 8.41 9.05 1.72
N GLU A 172 8.23 7.78 2.10
CA GLU A 172 9.33 6.83 2.22
C GLU A 172 10.01 6.56 0.88
N GLN A 173 9.26 6.47 -0.22
CA GLN A 173 9.80 6.33 -1.58
C GLN A 173 10.68 7.52 -1.96
N ALA A 174 10.23 8.76 -1.71
CA ALA A 174 11.00 9.96 -1.99
C ALA A 174 12.31 9.98 -1.18
N LYS A 175 12.24 9.68 0.13
CA LYS A 175 13.42 9.59 1.01
C LYS A 175 14.37 8.47 0.55
N TYR A 176 13.84 7.33 0.15
CA TYR A 176 14.63 6.23 -0.35
C TYR A 176 15.42 6.62 -1.62
N GLN A 177 14.80 7.28 -2.58
CA GLN A 177 15.44 7.76 -3.80
C GLN A 177 16.55 8.80 -3.53
N GLN A 178 16.33 9.71 -2.59
CA GLN A 178 17.37 10.64 -2.16
C GLN A 178 18.60 9.91 -1.60
N LEU A 179 18.38 8.93 -0.73
CA LEU A 179 19.46 8.13 -0.16
C LEU A 179 20.16 7.25 -1.21
N GLU A 180 19.43 6.71 -2.21
CA GLU A 180 20.04 6.00 -3.35
C GLU A 180 21.05 6.88 -4.10
N ASN A 181 20.69 8.13 -4.38
CA ASN A 181 21.59 9.09 -5.06
C ASN A 181 22.84 9.38 -4.23
N ILE A 182 22.67 9.58 -2.91
CA ILE A 182 23.79 9.84 -1.99
C ILE A 182 24.74 8.63 -1.96
N VAL A 183 24.19 7.42 -1.80
CA VAL A 183 24.99 6.18 -1.75
C VAL A 183 25.70 5.92 -3.07
N THR A 184 25.01 6.15 -4.20
CA THR A 184 25.64 6.04 -5.53
C THR A 184 26.83 7.00 -5.68
N GLY A 185 26.70 8.23 -5.21
CA GLY A 185 27.82 9.19 -5.18
C GLY A 185 28.99 8.71 -4.32
N PHE A 186 28.74 8.19 -3.13
CA PHE A 186 29.79 7.66 -2.27
C PHE A 186 30.48 6.41 -2.85
N ILE A 187 29.74 5.53 -3.51
CA ILE A 187 30.29 4.40 -4.24
C ILE A 187 31.20 4.89 -5.37
N GLY A 188 30.76 5.92 -6.14
CA GLY A 188 31.58 6.54 -7.18
C GLY A 188 32.86 7.20 -6.65
N LEU A 189 32.85 7.65 -5.39
CA LEU A 189 34.04 8.15 -4.67
C LEU A 189 34.87 7.03 -4.00
N ASN A 190 34.60 5.77 -4.30
CA ASN A 190 35.26 4.60 -3.73
C ASN A 190 35.28 4.57 -2.18
N LYS A 191 34.20 5.03 -1.54
CA LYS A 191 34.04 4.87 -0.08
C LYS A 191 33.73 3.44 0.28
N THR A 192 34.24 2.99 1.43
CA THR A 192 33.94 1.64 1.97
C THR A 192 32.50 1.60 2.49
N TYR A 193 31.94 0.40 2.64
CA TYR A 193 30.61 0.20 3.21
C TYR A 193 30.45 0.85 4.59
N ASP A 194 31.46 0.73 5.47
CA ASP A 194 31.41 1.31 6.82
C ASP A 194 31.43 2.84 6.80
N GLN A 195 32.18 3.44 5.88
CA GLN A 195 32.15 4.89 5.66
C GLN A 195 30.78 5.35 5.20
N ILE A 196 30.19 4.68 4.21
CA ILE A 196 28.84 4.99 3.70
C ILE A 196 27.81 4.86 4.83
N LYS A 197 27.85 3.76 5.58
CA LYS A 197 26.96 3.52 6.71
C LYS A 197 27.10 4.58 7.80
N GLY A 198 28.34 4.97 8.15
CA GLY A 198 28.61 6.01 9.15
C GLY A 198 27.98 7.37 8.78
N VAL A 199 28.13 7.77 7.53
CA VAL A 199 27.52 9.05 7.05
C VAL A 199 25.99 8.99 7.09
N LEU A 200 25.40 7.87 6.66
CA LEU A 200 23.93 7.73 6.68
C LEU A 200 23.35 7.72 8.10
N LEU A 201 24.07 7.18 9.08
CA LEU A 201 23.64 7.23 10.47
C LEU A 201 23.67 8.64 11.05
N LEU A 202 24.69 9.43 10.72
CA LEU A 202 24.78 10.84 11.14
C LEU A 202 23.68 11.71 10.55
N THR A 203 23.23 11.42 9.31
CA THR A 203 22.13 12.16 8.68
C THR A 203 20.75 11.83 9.27
N SER A 204 20.60 10.70 9.97
CA SER A 204 19.34 10.34 10.64
C SER A 204 19.12 10.97 12.00
N GLU A 205 20.17 11.56 12.62
CA GLU A 205 20.08 12.24 13.93
C GLU A 205 19.75 13.75 13.81
N VAL A 206 19.72 14.29 12.58
CA VAL A 206 19.55 15.75 12.31
C VAL A 206 18.14 16.11 11.80
N VAL A 207 17.23 15.11 11.70
CA VAL A 207 15.83 15.32 11.26
C VAL A 207 14.86 14.81 12.36
#